data_a6c0daa4eca164e9b4ba813c7a7be23c
#
_entry.id   a6c0daa4eca164e9b4ba813c7a7be23c
#
_cell.length_a   1.000
_cell.length_b   1.000
_cell.length_c   1.000
_cell.angle_alpha   90.00
_cell.angle_beta   90.00
_cell.angle_gamma   90.00
#
_symmetry.space_group_name_H-M   'P 1'
#
loop_
_entity.id
_entity.type
_entity.pdbx_description
1 polymer ?
#
loop_
_entity_poly.entity_id
_entity_poly.type
_entity_poly.pdbx_seq_one_letter_code
_entity_poly.pdbx_strand_id
1 'polypeptide(L)'
;MRNHGYTVVYLLHQEQVVAAAGYRVAEFLAWGITFYLDDLITISSARKNGYAGVLMDWLLKEAKNLGCKQFHLDSGTHRHDAHRLYMGRKLQISSHHFSKDVE
;
A
#
# COMPACT_ATOMS: atom_id res chain seq x y z
N MET A 1 23.19 -1.34 7.26
CA MET A 1 21.88 -1.95 7.51
C MET A 1 21.29 -2.44 6.21
N ARG A 2 20.78 -3.63 6.20
CA ARG A 2 20.11 -4.12 5.02
C ARG A 2 18.68 -3.60 4.99
N ASN A 3 18.26 -3.19 3.82
CA ASN A 3 16.89 -2.72 3.63
C ASN A 3 15.99 -3.92 3.33
N HIS A 4 15.83 -4.76 4.33
CA HIS A 4 15.09 -5.98 4.18
C HIS A 4 13.65 -5.73 3.86
N GLY A 5 13.15 -6.48 2.93
CA GLY A 5 11.73 -6.56 2.72
C GLY A 5 11.11 -5.38 1.98
N TYR A 6 11.87 -4.33 1.68
CA TYR A 6 11.30 -3.27 0.86
C TYR A 6 11.34 -3.69 -0.60
N THR A 7 10.17 -3.77 -1.19
CA THR A 7 9.99 -4.22 -2.57
C THR A 7 9.17 -3.19 -3.32
N VAL A 8 9.57 -2.92 -4.56
CA VAL A 8 8.83 -2.04 -5.45
C VAL A 8 8.25 -2.87 -6.58
N VAL A 9 6.96 -2.69 -6.84
CA VAL A 9 6.28 -3.35 -7.94
C VAL A 9 5.64 -2.31 -8.84
N TYR A 10 5.52 -2.63 -10.12
CA TYR A 10 4.95 -1.72 -11.12
C TYR A 10 3.79 -2.41 -11.83
N LEU A 11 2.76 -1.62 -12.14
CA LEU A 11 1.70 -2.07 -13.02
C LEU A 11 1.95 -1.48 -14.40
N LEU A 12 2.01 -2.33 -15.41
CA LEU A 12 2.23 -1.92 -16.79
C LEU A 12 0.95 -2.04 -17.59
N HIS A 13 0.73 -1.08 -18.45
CA HIS A 13 -0.33 -1.12 -19.45
C HIS A 13 0.24 -0.63 -20.77
N GLN A 14 0.19 -1.48 -21.80
CA GLN A 14 0.78 -1.18 -23.12
C GLN A 14 2.24 -0.75 -23.01
N GLU A 15 3.00 -1.50 -22.20
CA GLU A 15 4.44 -1.31 -21.99
C GLU A 15 4.79 -0.02 -21.27
N GLN A 16 3.82 0.65 -20.66
CA GLN A 16 4.07 1.86 -19.86
C GLN A 16 3.70 1.61 -18.41
N VAL A 17 4.50 2.19 -17.51
CA VAL A 17 4.19 2.14 -16.09
C VAL A 17 3.01 3.06 -15.82
N VAL A 18 1.93 2.51 -15.28
CA VAL A 18 0.72 3.28 -14.96
C VAL A 18 0.50 3.40 -13.45
N ALA A 19 1.11 2.52 -12.68
CA ALA A 19 1.04 2.59 -11.21
C ALA A 19 2.26 1.89 -10.63
N ALA A 20 2.59 2.24 -9.40
CA ALA A 20 3.69 1.63 -8.67
C ALA A 20 3.34 1.56 -7.19
N ALA A 21 3.92 0.58 -6.51
CA ALA A 21 3.75 0.43 -5.08
C ALA A 21 5.06 0.02 -4.44
N GLY A 22 5.32 0.53 -3.24
CA GLY A 22 6.44 0.11 -2.44
C GLY A 22 5.93 -0.45 -1.12
N TYR A 23 6.40 -1.60 -0.74
CA TYR A 23 5.94 -2.25 0.48
C TYR A 23 7.06 -2.97 1.20
N ARG A 24 6.82 -3.26 2.47
CA ARG A 24 7.70 -4.03 3.32
C ARG A 24 6.93 -5.17 3.96
N VAL A 25 7.63 -6.27 4.20
CA VAL A 25 7.10 -7.35 5.02
C VAL A 25 7.96 -7.40 6.28
N ALA A 26 7.35 -7.27 7.43
CA ALA A 26 8.07 -7.24 8.69
C ALA A 26 7.22 -7.84 9.80
N GLU A 27 7.89 -8.22 10.88
CA GLU A 27 7.21 -8.73 12.06
C GLU A 27 7.09 -7.60 13.08
N PHE A 28 5.86 -7.34 13.52
CA PHE A 28 5.57 -6.31 14.51
C PHE A 28 5.05 -6.97 15.78
N LEU A 29 5.44 -6.43 16.92
CA LEU A 29 5.04 -7.00 18.22
C LEU A 29 3.52 -7.07 18.37
N ALA A 30 2.82 -6.05 17.90
CA ALA A 30 1.37 -5.99 18.05
C ALA A 30 0.61 -6.78 16.98
N TRP A 31 1.19 -6.92 15.78
CA TRP A 31 0.44 -7.39 14.62
C TRP A 31 0.94 -8.69 14.03
N GLY A 32 2.12 -9.16 14.45
CA GLY A 32 2.74 -10.33 13.84
C GLY A 32 3.34 -9.98 12.48
N ILE A 33 3.39 -10.96 11.59
CA ILE A 33 3.93 -10.75 10.24
C ILE A 33 2.95 -9.88 9.46
N THR A 34 3.44 -8.72 9.03
CA THR A 34 2.60 -7.68 8.46
C THR A 34 3.13 -7.25 7.11
N PHE A 35 2.22 -7.09 6.16
CA PHE A 35 2.47 -6.46 4.88
C PHE A 35 2.18 -4.98 5.05
N TYR A 36 3.20 -4.14 4.93
CA TYR A 36 3.05 -2.71 5.11
C TYR A 36 3.25 -2.00 3.79
N LEU A 37 2.18 -1.42 3.28
CA LEU A 37 2.21 -0.66 2.03
C LEU A 37 2.67 0.76 2.34
N ASP A 38 3.90 1.08 1.93
CA ASP A 38 4.49 2.40 2.17
C ASP A 38 4.04 3.41 1.13
N ASP A 39 3.98 3.01 -0.12
CA ASP A 39 3.71 3.92 -1.23
C ASP A 39 2.78 3.26 -2.23
N LEU A 40 1.81 4.03 -2.71
CA LEU A 40 0.94 3.62 -3.81
C LEU A 40 0.76 4.85 -4.69
N ILE A 41 1.25 4.77 -5.92
CA ILE A 41 1.31 5.90 -6.83
C ILE A 41 0.68 5.51 -8.15
N THR A 42 -0.16 6.40 -8.68
CA THR A 42 -0.70 6.28 -10.03
C THR A 42 -0.24 7.48 -10.84
N ILE A 43 0.21 7.23 -12.07
CA ILE A 43 0.64 8.31 -12.97
C ILE A 43 -0.58 9.17 -13.28
N SER A 44 -0.39 10.51 -13.27
CA SER A 44 -1.50 11.47 -13.41
C SER A 44 -2.32 11.22 -14.67
N SER A 45 -1.68 10.93 -15.78
CA SER A 45 -2.39 10.70 -17.05
C SER A 45 -3.19 9.40 -17.05
N ALA A 46 -2.93 8.51 -16.10
CA ALA A 46 -3.59 7.21 -16.00
C ALA A 46 -4.59 7.14 -14.85
N ARG A 47 -4.80 8.25 -14.14
CA ARG A 47 -5.75 8.28 -13.04
C ARG A 47 -7.18 8.05 -13.54
N LYS A 48 -8.02 7.51 -12.67
CA LYS A 48 -9.43 7.21 -12.95
C LYS A 48 -9.65 6.05 -13.92
N ASN A 49 -8.57 5.30 -14.22
CA ASN A 49 -8.70 4.09 -15.04
C ASN A 49 -8.72 2.82 -14.19
N GLY A 50 -8.78 2.94 -12.86
CA GLY A 50 -8.87 1.79 -11.98
C GLY A 50 -7.56 1.07 -11.73
N TYR A 51 -6.43 1.63 -12.14
CA TYR A 51 -5.14 0.97 -11.98
C TYR A 51 -4.74 0.82 -10.52
N ALA A 52 -5.05 1.82 -9.69
CA ALA A 52 -4.75 1.70 -8.26
C ALA A 52 -5.50 0.54 -7.63
N GLY A 53 -6.75 0.33 -8.03
CA GLY A 53 -7.54 -0.81 -7.55
C GLY A 53 -6.98 -2.14 -7.99
N VAL A 54 -6.55 -2.23 -9.24
CA VAL A 54 -5.94 -3.45 -9.78
C VAL A 54 -4.68 -3.78 -8.98
N LEU A 55 -3.84 -2.78 -8.76
CA LEU A 55 -2.59 -3.00 -8.02
C LEU A 55 -2.88 -3.34 -6.55
N MET A 56 -3.84 -2.67 -5.93
CA MET A 56 -4.23 -2.95 -4.55
C MET A 56 -4.70 -4.41 -4.40
N ASP A 57 -5.52 -4.88 -5.33
CA ASP A 57 -6.01 -6.25 -5.29
C ASP A 57 -4.85 -7.25 -5.41
N TRP A 58 -3.88 -6.95 -6.26
CA TRP A 58 -2.69 -7.80 -6.39
C TRP A 58 -1.88 -7.80 -5.10
N LEU A 59 -1.70 -6.62 -4.48
CA LEU A 59 -0.94 -6.51 -3.24
C LEU A 59 -1.60 -7.29 -2.10
N LEU A 60 -2.92 -7.23 -1.99
CA LEU A 60 -3.64 -7.99 -0.97
C LEU A 60 -3.47 -9.50 -1.17
N LYS A 61 -3.50 -9.94 -2.42
CA LYS A 61 -3.28 -11.35 -2.74
C LYS A 61 -1.85 -11.77 -2.43
N GLU A 62 -0.89 -10.91 -2.75
CA GLU A 62 0.52 -11.17 -2.47
C GLU A 62 0.78 -11.26 -0.97
N ALA A 63 0.16 -10.39 -0.18
CA ALA A 63 0.26 -10.47 1.27
C ALA A 63 -0.20 -11.83 1.80
N LYS A 64 -1.28 -12.33 1.26
CA LYS A 64 -1.79 -13.65 1.62
C LYS A 64 -0.80 -14.74 1.21
N ASN A 65 -0.27 -14.65 -0.01
CA ASN A 65 0.69 -15.64 -0.52
C ASN A 65 1.96 -15.67 0.31
N LEU A 66 2.39 -14.53 0.85
CA LEU A 66 3.58 -14.44 1.70
C LEU A 66 3.33 -14.85 3.15
N GLY A 67 2.12 -15.23 3.47
CA GLY A 67 1.77 -15.66 4.82
C GLY A 67 1.63 -14.55 5.82
N CYS A 68 1.40 -13.33 5.35
CA CYS A 68 1.20 -12.20 6.23
C CYS A 68 -0.13 -12.32 6.96
N LYS A 69 -0.15 -11.91 8.22
CA LYS A 69 -1.35 -11.97 9.03
C LYS A 69 -2.15 -10.69 8.94
N GLN A 70 -1.49 -9.57 8.64
CA GLN A 70 -2.15 -8.28 8.54
C GLN A 70 -1.60 -7.48 7.38
N PHE A 71 -2.40 -6.54 6.92
CA PHE A 71 -2.07 -5.60 5.85
C PHE A 71 -2.32 -4.19 6.38
N HIS A 72 -1.30 -3.36 6.37
CA HIS A 72 -1.37 -2.00 6.91
C HIS A 72 -0.90 -0.98 5.89
N LEU A 73 -1.44 0.21 5.98
CA LEU A 73 -0.97 1.37 5.25
C LEU A 73 -1.32 2.63 6.02
N ASP A 74 -0.63 3.72 5.69
CA ASP A 74 -0.99 5.03 6.19
C ASP A 74 -1.52 5.88 5.05
N SER A 75 -2.54 6.69 5.32
CA SER A 75 -3.10 7.60 4.34
C SER A 75 -3.48 8.91 5.01
N GLY A 76 -3.07 10.02 4.40
CA GLY A 76 -3.43 11.33 4.93
C GLY A 76 -4.93 11.56 4.90
N THR A 77 -5.43 12.32 5.86
CA THR A 77 -6.87 12.54 6.00
C THR A 77 -7.48 13.29 4.81
N HIS A 78 -6.67 14.00 4.05
CA HIS A 78 -7.13 14.75 2.88
C HIS A 78 -7.18 13.91 1.60
N ARG A 79 -6.81 12.63 1.63
CA ARG A 79 -6.79 11.77 0.44
C ARG A 79 -8.08 10.95 0.37
N HIS A 80 -9.19 11.63 0.10
CA HIS A 80 -10.51 11.00 0.13
C HIS A 80 -10.70 9.91 -0.92
N ASP A 81 -10.14 10.10 -2.12
CA ASP A 81 -10.25 9.08 -3.17
C ASP A 81 -9.52 7.80 -2.79
N ALA A 82 -8.36 7.94 -2.16
CA ALA A 82 -7.61 6.79 -1.67
C ALA A 82 -8.38 6.09 -0.56
N HIS A 83 -9.00 6.86 0.35
CA HIS A 83 -9.80 6.30 1.42
C HIS A 83 -10.96 5.46 0.87
N ARG A 84 -11.65 5.95 -0.16
CA ARG A 84 -12.73 5.17 -0.78
C ARG A 84 -12.23 3.86 -1.35
N LEU A 85 -11.06 3.88 -1.99
CA LEU A 85 -10.44 2.67 -2.50
C LEU A 85 -10.20 1.65 -1.38
N TYR A 86 -9.59 2.10 -0.28
CA TYR A 86 -9.23 1.21 0.83
C TYR A 86 -10.46 0.66 1.53
N MET A 87 -11.44 1.50 1.80
CA MET A 87 -12.68 1.06 2.45
C MET A 87 -13.44 0.08 1.58
N GLY A 88 -13.40 0.27 0.26
CA GLY A 88 -14.02 -0.67 -0.67
C GLY A 88 -13.37 -2.05 -0.64
N ARG A 89 -12.14 -2.17 -0.16
CA ARG A 89 -11.46 -3.45 0.02
C ARG A 89 -11.49 -3.90 1.48
N LYS A 90 -12.39 -3.37 2.27
CA LYS A 90 -12.63 -3.75 3.66
C LYS A 90 -11.47 -3.46 4.60
N LEU A 91 -10.63 -2.50 4.25
CA LEU A 91 -9.64 -2.00 5.19
C LEU A 91 -10.34 -1.11 6.21
N GLN A 92 -9.80 -1.07 7.42
CA GLN A 92 -10.35 -0.32 8.52
C GLN A 92 -9.38 0.76 8.97
N ILE A 93 -9.90 1.87 9.43
CA ILE A 93 -9.08 2.86 10.11
C ILE A 93 -8.83 2.33 11.52
N SER A 94 -7.65 1.75 11.73
CA SER A 94 -7.36 1.05 12.98
C SER A 94 -6.54 1.89 13.95
N SER A 95 -5.96 3.00 13.50
CA SER A 95 -5.15 3.85 14.36
C SER A 95 -5.01 5.23 13.76
N HIS A 96 -4.56 6.18 14.60
CA HIS A 96 -4.18 7.51 14.15
C HIS A 96 -2.67 7.61 14.15
N HIS A 97 -2.12 8.20 13.11
CA HIS A 97 -0.69 8.38 12.95
C HIS A 97 -0.30 9.77 13.48
N PHE A 98 0.63 9.81 14.43
CA PHE A 98 1.14 11.06 14.98
C PHE A 98 2.57 11.26 14.55
N SER A 99 2.90 12.46 14.14
CA SER A 99 4.25 12.77 13.72
C SER A 99 4.67 14.15 14.21
N LYS A 100 5.98 14.33 14.34
CA LYS A 100 6.57 15.59 14.75
C LYS A 100 7.95 15.70 14.12
N ASP A 101 8.25 16.89 13.60
CA ASP A 101 9.62 17.16 13.17
C ASP A 101 10.51 17.28 14.39
N VAL A 102 11.70 16.74 14.30
CA VAL A 102 12.61 16.65 15.44
C VAL A 102 13.72 17.68 15.39
N GLU A 103 13.94 18.30 14.25
CA GLU A 103 14.98 19.33 14.15
C GLU A 103 14.52 20.68 14.65
#